data_ed52089e38d41b1cc9000b70bfe89857
#
_entry.id   ed52089e38d41b1cc9000b70bfe89857
#
_cell.length_a   1.000
_cell.length_b   1.000
_cell.length_c   1.000
_cell.angle_alpha   90.00
_cell.angle_beta   90.00
_cell.angle_gamma   90.00
#
_symmetry.space_group_name_H-M   'P 1'
#
loop_
_entity.id
_entity.type
_entity.pdbx_description
1 polymer ?
#
loop_
_entity_poly.entity_id
_entity_poly.type
_entity_poly.pdbx_seq_one_letter_code
_entity_poly.pdbx_strand_id
1 'polypeptide(L)'
;MRYESIADIYSANEKFRGEFLNTINTITPDEATALPDDEKWSIQQIVEHVSIVNAGVAGLCARMLEKAKADGKSSDGSFALSESFGSQAAGIGQNKLEAPDRVHPTGEVSIAESLERLAANVATLDALKVELAQFDLTEHTFPHPYFGQLNSGEWLVV
;
A
#
# COMPACT_ATOMS: atom_id res chain seq x y z
N MET A 1 13.84 7.11 -3.10
CA MET A 1 14.26 5.96 -2.29
C MET A 1 14.57 4.83 -3.28
N ARG A 2 15.61 4.05 -3.07
CA ARG A 2 15.98 2.93 -3.94
C ARG A 2 15.78 1.64 -3.14
N TYR A 3 15.06 0.69 -3.71
CA TYR A 3 14.87 -0.64 -3.13
C TYR A 3 15.72 -1.63 -3.93
N GLU A 4 16.49 -2.46 -3.24
CA GLU A 4 17.34 -3.49 -3.85
C GLU A 4 16.82 -4.90 -3.53
N SER A 5 15.89 -5.00 -2.58
CA SER A 5 15.27 -6.25 -2.16
C SER A 5 13.83 -6.07 -1.67
N ILE A 6 13.08 -7.16 -1.62
CA ILE A 6 11.77 -7.20 -0.96
C ILE A 6 11.89 -6.82 0.54
N ALA A 7 12.99 -7.20 1.18
CA ALA A 7 13.22 -6.84 2.59
C ALA A 7 13.34 -5.32 2.80
N ASP A 8 13.92 -4.59 1.84
CA ASP A 8 14.03 -3.12 1.92
C ASP A 8 12.65 -2.46 1.86
N ILE A 9 11.74 -2.99 1.01
CA ILE A 9 10.37 -2.49 0.92
C ILE A 9 9.66 -2.66 2.27
N TYR A 10 9.74 -3.86 2.86
CA TYR A 10 9.13 -4.12 4.16
C TYR A 10 9.68 -3.22 5.27
N SER A 11 10.99 -3.00 5.30
CA SER A 11 11.63 -2.11 6.27
C SER A 11 11.18 -0.66 6.10
N ALA A 12 11.03 -0.20 4.87
CA ALA A 12 10.52 1.14 4.58
C ALA A 12 9.06 1.28 5.01
N ASN A 13 8.22 0.28 4.70
CA ASN A 13 6.80 0.28 5.06
C ASN A 13 6.60 0.24 6.59
N GLU A 14 7.41 -0.53 7.32
CA GLU A 14 7.40 -0.53 8.78
C GLU A 14 7.71 0.86 9.35
N LYS A 15 8.73 1.53 8.82
CA LYS A 15 9.09 2.89 9.22
C LYS A 15 7.95 3.87 8.96
N PHE A 16 7.41 3.92 7.74
CA PHE A 16 6.33 4.84 7.38
C PHE A 16 5.05 4.57 8.18
N ARG A 17 4.73 3.30 8.42
CA ARG A 17 3.62 2.92 9.29
C ARG A 17 3.82 3.42 10.72
N GLY A 18 5.04 3.30 11.26
CA GLY A 18 5.36 3.85 12.58
C GLY A 18 5.18 5.36 12.65
N GLU A 19 5.64 6.10 11.65
CA GLU A 19 5.44 7.54 11.55
C GLU A 19 3.95 7.90 11.43
N PHE A 20 3.19 7.19 10.61
CA PHE A 20 1.74 7.34 10.46
C PHE A 20 1.02 7.11 11.80
N LEU A 21 1.27 6.01 12.49
CA LEU A 21 0.65 5.68 13.78
C LEU A 21 1.00 6.73 14.84
N ASN A 22 2.25 7.18 14.90
CA ASN A 22 2.66 8.23 15.81
C ASN A 22 1.89 9.54 15.57
N THR A 23 1.69 9.90 14.30
CA THR A 23 0.89 11.09 13.93
C THR A 23 -0.56 10.91 14.36
N ILE A 24 -1.19 9.79 14.02
CA ILE A 24 -2.59 9.55 14.37
C ILE A 24 -2.84 9.55 15.89
N ASN A 25 -1.89 9.05 16.68
CA ASN A 25 -1.99 9.04 18.14
C ASN A 25 -1.99 10.45 18.77
N THR A 26 -1.62 11.49 18.04
CA THR A 26 -1.66 12.88 18.52
C THR A 26 -2.97 13.59 18.18
N ILE A 27 -3.83 13.00 17.35
CA ILE A 27 -5.06 13.61 16.85
C ILE A 27 -6.17 13.48 17.88
N THR A 28 -6.80 14.58 18.22
CA THR A 28 -7.99 14.60 19.10
C THR A 28 -9.24 14.14 18.34
N PRO A 29 -10.30 13.69 19.04
CA PRO A 29 -11.56 13.29 18.40
C PRO A 29 -12.20 14.40 17.55
N ASP A 30 -12.10 15.66 17.98
CA ASP A 30 -12.64 16.80 17.24
C ASP A 30 -11.84 17.06 15.95
N GLU A 31 -10.50 17.00 16.02
CA GLU A 31 -9.63 17.11 14.84
C GLU A 31 -9.84 15.96 13.87
N ALA A 32 -10.08 14.74 14.38
CA ALA A 32 -10.28 13.55 13.55
C ALA A 32 -11.48 13.67 12.60
N THR A 33 -12.54 14.33 13.04
CA THR A 33 -13.81 14.47 12.30
C THR A 33 -13.96 15.82 11.60
N ALA A 34 -13.11 16.79 11.92
CA ALA A 34 -13.11 18.10 11.26
C ALA A 34 -12.80 17.95 9.76
N LEU A 35 -13.60 18.61 8.92
CA LEU A 35 -13.34 18.70 7.48
C LEU A 35 -12.88 20.15 7.17
N PRO A 36 -11.61 20.36 6.81
CA PRO A 36 -11.12 21.66 6.38
C PRO A 36 -11.78 22.10 5.06
N ASP A 37 -11.94 23.42 4.87
CA ASP A 37 -12.66 24.00 3.72
C ASP A 37 -12.12 23.55 2.35
N ASP A 38 -10.82 23.31 2.24
CA ASP A 38 -10.15 22.95 0.99
C ASP A 38 -9.94 21.43 0.83
N GLU A 39 -10.45 20.60 1.77
CA GLU A 39 -10.26 19.16 1.76
C GLU A 39 -11.56 18.40 1.48
N LYS A 40 -11.43 17.22 0.85
CA LYS A 40 -12.57 16.34 0.55
C LYS A 40 -12.85 15.34 1.68
N TRP A 41 -11.85 15.05 2.51
CA TRP A 41 -11.91 14.04 3.57
C TRP A 41 -11.37 14.57 4.90
N SER A 42 -12.03 14.18 5.98
CA SER A 42 -11.52 14.33 7.33
C SER A 42 -10.35 13.36 7.58
N ILE A 43 -9.61 13.56 8.67
CA ILE A 43 -8.53 12.63 9.07
C ILE A 43 -9.09 11.22 9.29
N GLN A 44 -10.25 11.08 9.92
CA GLN A 44 -10.93 9.79 10.08
C GLN A 44 -11.15 9.09 8.73
N GLN A 45 -11.63 9.81 7.73
CA GLN A 45 -11.85 9.26 6.39
C GLN A 45 -10.53 8.90 5.69
N ILE A 46 -9.46 9.67 5.89
CA ILE A 46 -8.13 9.32 5.37
C ILE A 46 -7.63 8.01 5.98
N VAL A 47 -7.77 7.82 7.31
CA VAL A 47 -7.35 6.58 7.98
C VAL A 47 -8.19 5.38 7.53
N GLU A 48 -9.50 5.57 7.33
CA GLU A 48 -10.38 4.55 6.75
C GLU A 48 -9.92 4.18 5.33
N HIS A 49 -9.67 5.18 4.47
CA HIS A 49 -9.15 4.97 3.12
C HIS A 49 -7.86 4.16 3.11
N VAL A 50 -6.88 4.50 3.95
CA VAL A 50 -5.61 3.76 4.07
C VAL A 50 -5.86 2.30 4.43
N SER A 51 -6.79 2.01 5.33
CA SER A 51 -7.13 0.63 5.70
C SER A 51 -7.76 -0.16 4.54
N ILE A 52 -8.62 0.48 3.75
CA ILE A 52 -9.27 -0.12 2.56
C ILE A 52 -8.23 -0.42 1.47
N VAL A 53 -7.36 0.54 1.17
CA VAL A 53 -6.30 0.37 0.17
C VAL A 53 -5.37 -0.75 0.58
N ASN A 54 -4.93 -0.77 1.84
CA ASN A 54 -4.00 -1.78 2.35
C ASN A 54 -4.61 -3.21 2.29
N ALA A 55 -5.92 -3.35 2.55
CA ALA A 55 -6.64 -4.63 2.36
C ALA A 55 -6.61 -5.08 0.90
N GLY A 56 -6.84 -4.15 -0.03
CA GLY A 56 -6.76 -4.41 -1.47
C GLY A 56 -5.38 -4.88 -1.91
N VAL A 57 -4.32 -4.20 -1.45
CA VAL A 57 -2.92 -4.55 -1.71
C VAL A 57 -2.60 -5.93 -1.16
N ALA A 58 -2.96 -6.23 0.10
CA ALA A 58 -2.70 -7.53 0.72
C ALA A 58 -3.34 -8.68 -0.07
N GLY A 59 -4.61 -8.56 -0.42
CA GLY A 59 -5.31 -9.56 -1.22
C GLY A 59 -4.77 -9.70 -2.65
N LEU A 60 -4.30 -8.61 -3.24
CA LEU A 60 -3.71 -8.61 -4.58
C LEU A 60 -2.34 -9.27 -4.59
N CYS A 61 -1.45 -8.90 -3.66
CA CYS A 61 -0.13 -9.50 -3.51
C CYS A 61 -0.23 -11.01 -3.26
N ALA A 62 -1.16 -11.46 -2.40
CA ALA A 62 -1.39 -12.88 -2.17
C ALA A 62 -1.77 -13.61 -3.46
N ARG A 63 -2.70 -13.08 -4.25
CA ARG A 63 -3.13 -13.69 -5.52
C ARG A 63 -2.01 -13.74 -6.58
N MET A 64 -1.22 -12.67 -6.69
CA MET A 64 -0.09 -12.65 -7.64
C MET A 64 1.03 -13.59 -7.20
N LEU A 65 1.29 -13.68 -5.90
CA LEU A 65 2.26 -14.62 -5.35
C LEU A 65 1.86 -16.07 -5.65
N GLU A 66 0.60 -16.46 -5.48
CA GLU A 66 0.14 -17.82 -5.83
C GLU A 66 0.37 -18.15 -7.31
N LYS A 67 0.22 -17.18 -8.20
CA LYS A 67 0.55 -17.38 -9.62
C LYS A 67 2.06 -17.54 -9.83
N ALA A 68 2.89 -16.69 -9.21
CA ALA A 68 4.34 -16.80 -9.29
C ALA A 68 4.85 -18.14 -8.74
N LYS A 69 4.25 -18.65 -7.67
CA LYS A 69 4.52 -19.99 -7.13
C LYS A 69 4.17 -21.11 -8.12
N ALA A 70 3.05 -20.98 -8.82
CA ALA A 70 2.64 -21.96 -9.84
C ALA A 70 3.58 -21.98 -11.05
N ASP A 71 4.19 -20.85 -11.42
CA ASP A 71 5.21 -20.78 -12.46
C ASP A 71 6.54 -21.43 -12.04
N GLY A 72 6.79 -21.50 -10.73
CA GLY A 72 7.96 -22.17 -10.15
C GLY A 72 9.31 -21.48 -10.42
N LYS A 73 9.30 -20.24 -10.90
CA LYS A 73 10.52 -19.46 -11.09
C LYS A 73 10.99 -18.88 -9.75
N SER A 74 12.19 -19.27 -9.32
CA SER A 74 12.79 -18.75 -8.09
C SER A 74 13.42 -17.38 -8.30
N SER A 75 13.48 -16.60 -7.21
CA SER A 75 14.21 -15.34 -7.08
C SER A 75 15.26 -15.48 -5.97
N ASP A 76 16.31 -14.67 -6.02
CA ASP A 76 17.28 -14.51 -4.94
C ASP A 76 16.86 -13.41 -3.93
N GLY A 77 15.65 -12.86 -4.10
CA GLY A 77 15.09 -11.78 -3.28
C GLY A 77 15.52 -10.39 -3.73
N SER A 78 16.32 -10.28 -4.79
CA SER A 78 16.63 -8.99 -5.39
C SER A 78 15.37 -8.35 -5.99
N PHE A 79 15.29 -7.05 -5.95
CA PHE A 79 14.16 -6.29 -6.46
C PHE A 79 14.62 -4.95 -7.06
N ALA A 80 14.03 -4.59 -8.19
CA ALA A 80 14.18 -3.26 -8.76
C ALA A 80 12.83 -2.78 -9.29
N LEU A 81 12.53 -1.51 -9.07
CA LEU A 81 11.36 -0.87 -9.67
C LEU A 81 11.53 -0.85 -11.20
N SER A 82 10.46 -1.12 -11.92
CA SER A 82 10.46 -1.00 -13.38
C SER A 82 10.66 0.47 -13.82
N GLU A 83 11.23 0.65 -15.02
CA GLU A 83 11.39 1.99 -15.60
C GLU A 83 10.04 2.69 -15.78
N SER A 84 9.00 1.93 -16.12
CA SER A 84 7.63 2.45 -16.26
C SER A 84 7.09 3.00 -14.94
N PHE A 85 7.27 2.27 -13.83
CA PHE A 85 6.90 2.75 -12.50
C PHE A 85 7.66 4.04 -12.14
N GLY A 86 8.99 4.03 -12.31
CA GLY A 86 9.83 5.20 -12.01
C GLY A 86 9.42 6.44 -12.78
N SER A 87 9.11 6.28 -14.07
CA SER A 87 8.68 7.39 -14.95
C SER A 87 7.33 7.96 -14.52
N GLN A 88 6.39 7.13 -14.16
CA GLN A 88 5.05 7.56 -13.70
C GLN A 88 5.09 8.18 -12.31
N ALA A 89 5.86 7.60 -11.38
CA ALA A 89 6.05 8.13 -10.04
C ALA A 89 6.67 9.54 -10.05
N ALA A 90 7.59 9.83 -10.97
CA ALA A 90 8.19 11.16 -11.11
C ALA A 90 7.16 12.24 -11.51
N GLY A 91 6.06 11.87 -12.16
CA GLY A 91 4.98 12.78 -12.55
C GLY A 91 3.94 13.07 -11.47
N ILE A 92 3.89 12.27 -10.40
CA ILE A 92 2.83 12.34 -9.37
C ILE A 92 3.00 13.54 -8.45
N GLY A 93 3.91 14.27 -8.30
CA GLY A 93 3.98 15.48 -7.45
C GLY A 93 3.30 16.72 -8.05
N GLN A 94 2.87 16.67 -9.32
CA GLN A 94 2.39 17.83 -10.05
C GLN A 94 0.85 17.96 -10.10
N ASN A 95 0.13 16.90 -9.77
CA ASN A 95 -1.34 16.88 -9.83
C ASN A 95 -1.93 16.24 -8.56
N LYS A 96 -3.04 16.81 -8.06
CA LYS A 96 -3.82 16.19 -6.99
C LYS A 96 -4.49 14.92 -7.57
N LEU A 97 -4.13 13.75 -7.05
CA LEU A 97 -4.72 12.47 -7.48
C LEU A 97 -6.07 12.28 -6.80
N GLU A 98 -7.03 11.72 -7.55
CA GLU A 98 -8.32 11.33 -7.00
C GLU A 98 -8.35 9.82 -6.76
N ALA A 99 -8.76 9.41 -5.57
CA ALA A 99 -8.94 8.00 -5.28
C ALA A 99 -10.09 7.42 -6.13
N PRO A 100 -9.94 6.19 -6.68
CA PRO A 100 -11.07 5.52 -7.34
C PRO A 100 -12.22 5.24 -6.36
N ASP A 101 -13.46 5.29 -6.83
CA ASP A 101 -14.67 5.11 -6.01
C ASP A 101 -14.64 3.86 -5.11
N ARG A 102 -14.07 2.76 -5.61
CA ARG A 102 -13.96 1.49 -4.87
C ARG A 102 -13.15 1.56 -3.57
N VAL A 103 -12.36 2.60 -3.39
CA VAL A 103 -11.53 2.81 -2.18
C VAL A 103 -11.91 4.10 -1.45
N HIS A 104 -13.06 4.70 -1.79
CA HIS A 104 -13.58 5.85 -1.06
C HIS A 104 -13.96 5.45 0.36
N PRO A 105 -13.63 6.25 1.37
CA PRO A 105 -14.08 6.04 2.73
C PRO A 105 -15.58 6.35 2.85
N THR A 106 -16.26 5.65 3.75
CA THR A 106 -17.67 5.91 4.07
C THR A 106 -17.83 7.07 5.04
N GLY A 107 -16.83 7.31 5.87
CA GLY A 107 -16.87 8.26 7.00
C GLY A 107 -17.57 7.69 8.24
N GLU A 108 -18.07 6.46 8.18
CA GLU A 108 -18.78 5.79 9.28
C GLU A 108 -17.87 4.94 10.17
N VAL A 109 -16.65 4.62 9.68
CA VAL A 109 -15.70 3.77 10.39
C VAL A 109 -14.80 4.61 11.29
N SER A 110 -14.72 4.26 12.56
CA SER A 110 -13.84 4.97 13.51
C SER A 110 -12.35 4.78 13.18
N ILE A 111 -11.50 5.71 13.63
CA ILE A 111 -10.05 5.57 13.54
C ILE A 111 -9.60 4.26 14.20
N ALA A 112 -10.11 3.94 15.40
CA ALA A 112 -9.73 2.71 16.11
C ALA A 112 -10.01 1.45 15.28
N GLU A 113 -11.21 1.33 14.71
CA GLU A 113 -11.58 0.22 13.86
C GLU A 113 -10.76 0.17 12.57
N SER A 114 -10.49 1.32 11.96
CA SER A 114 -9.63 1.41 10.76
C SER A 114 -8.20 0.96 11.05
N LEU A 115 -7.65 1.29 12.22
CA LEU A 115 -6.33 0.84 12.65
C LEU A 115 -6.29 -0.66 12.97
N GLU A 116 -7.36 -1.23 13.54
CA GLU A 116 -7.48 -2.68 13.73
C GLU A 116 -7.49 -3.42 12.38
N ARG A 117 -8.26 -2.92 11.41
CA ARG A 117 -8.28 -3.46 10.04
C ARG A 117 -6.90 -3.34 9.39
N LEU A 118 -6.23 -2.19 9.52
CA LEU A 118 -4.88 -1.98 9.01
C LEU A 118 -3.88 -2.98 9.61
N ALA A 119 -3.91 -3.20 10.92
CA ALA A 119 -3.05 -4.15 11.60
C ALA A 119 -3.25 -5.60 11.10
N ALA A 120 -4.51 -6.01 10.86
CA ALA A 120 -4.82 -7.32 10.30
C ALA A 120 -4.28 -7.47 8.85
N ASN A 121 -4.40 -6.43 8.03
CA ASN A 121 -3.88 -6.42 6.67
C ASN A 121 -2.36 -6.48 6.64
N VAL A 122 -1.70 -5.75 7.53
CA VAL A 122 -0.24 -5.79 7.72
C VAL A 122 0.22 -7.19 8.11
N ALA A 123 -0.45 -7.84 9.07
CA ALA A 123 -0.13 -9.21 9.44
C ALA A 123 -0.27 -10.19 8.25
N THR A 124 -1.25 -9.96 7.39
CA THR A 124 -1.41 -10.73 6.15
C THR A 124 -0.21 -10.54 5.22
N LEU A 125 0.21 -9.28 5.00
CA LEU A 125 1.39 -8.97 4.18
C LEU A 125 2.68 -9.54 4.78
N ASP A 126 2.86 -9.42 6.09
CA ASP A 126 4.04 -9.95 6.79
C ASP A 126 4.16 -11.47 6.64
N ALA A 127 3.03 -12.20 6.61
CA ALA A 127 3.03 -13.64 6.34
C ALA A 127 3.51 -13.99 4.92
N LEU A 128 3.38 -13.09 3.95
CA LEU A 128 3.82 -13.29 2.57
C LEU A 128 5.30 -12.96 2.34
N LYS A 129 5.93 -12.24 3.27
CA LYS A 129 7.28 -11.64 3.10
C LYS A 129 8.33 -12.62 2.61
N VAL A 130 8.41 -13.80 3.22
CA VAL A 130 9.42 -14.81 2.89
C VAL A 130 9.20 -15.35 1.48
N GLU A 131 7.98 -15.71 1.13
CA GLU A 131 7.65 -16.26 -0.18
C GLU A 131 7.79 -15.21 -1.30
N LEU A 132 7.40 -13.96 -1.05
CA LEU A 132 7.61 -12.86 -2.01
C LEU A 132 9.09 -12.64 -2.35
N ALA A 133 10.01 -12.95 -1.44
CA ALA A 133 11.44 -12.90 -1.72
C ALA A 133 11.99 -14.14 -2.44
N GLN A 134 11.25 -15.25 -2.46
CA GLN A 134 11.70 -16.52 -3.03
C GLN A 134 11.28 -16.74 -4.48
N PHE A 135 10.24 -16.04 -4.95
CA PHE A 135 9.69 -16.23 -6.28
C PHE A 135 9.86 -14.98 -7.16
N ASP A 136 10.00 -15.22 -8.48
CA ASP A 136 10.02 -14.15 -9.48
C ASP A 136 8.62 -13.49 -9.57
N LEU A 137 8.53 -12.22 -9.23
CA LEU A 137 7.27 -11.47 -9.21
C LEU A 137 7.00 -10.70 -10.51
N THR A 138 7.91 -10.73 -11.48
CA THR A 138 7.86 -9.83 -12.65
C THR A 138 6.80 -10.19 -13.67
N GLU A 139 6.46 -11.47 -13.80
CA GLU A 139 5.54 -11.99 -14.82
C GLU A 139 4.05 -11.65 -14.55
N HIS A 140 3.68 -11.47 -13.27
CA HIS A 140 2.30 -11.21 -12.88
C HIS A 140 2.13 -9.77 -12.44
N THR A 141 1.33 -9.04 -13.21
CA THR A 141 1.03 -7.64 -12.94
C THR A 141 -0.48 -7.41 -12.79
N PHE A 142 -0.83 -6.31 -12.15
CA PHE A 142 -2.21 -5.83 -12.06
C PHE A 142 -2.22 -4.30 -12.26
N PRO A 143 -3.22 -3.75 -12.98
CA PRO A 143 -3.25 -2.34 -13.30
C PRO A 143 -3.53 -1.47 -12.07
N HIS A 144 -2.69 -0.45 -11.87
CA HIS A 144 -2.92 0.66 -10.95
C HIS A 144 -3.43 1.88 -11.73
N PRO A 145 -4.37 2.67 -11.18
CA PRO A 145 -4.98 3.81 -11.90
C PRO A 145 -3.96 4.82 -12.42
N TYR A 146 -2.85 5.00 -11.71
CA TYR A 146 -1.86 6.05 -11.98
C TYR A 146 -0.48 5.53 -12.36
N PHE A 147 -0.13 4.30 -11.94
CA PHE A 147 1.21 3.75 -12.12
C PHE A 147 1.28 2.67 -13.21
N GLY A 148 0.18 2.38 -13.90
CA GLY A 148 0.14 1.35 -14.93
C GLY A 148 0.15 -0.07 -14.39
N GLN A 149 0.82 -0.99 -15.09
CA GLN A 149 0.90 -2.40 -14.70
C GLN A 149 1.97 -2.58 -13.63
N LEU A 150 1.57 -3.01 -12.44
CA LEU A 150 2.46 -3.21 -11.29
C LEU A 150 2.53 -4.70 -10.90
N ASN A 151 3.73 -5.19 -10.64
CA ASN A 151 3.95 -6.48 -9.98
C ASN A 151 3.76 -6.38 -8.46
N SER A 152 3.82 -7.52 -7.74
CA SER A 152 3.58 -7.54 -6.30
C SER A 152 4.54 -6.66 -5.51
N GLY A 153 5.83 -6.60 -5.89
CA GLY A 153 6.80 -5.74 -5.22
C GLY A 153 6.50 -4.25 -5.40
N GLU A 154 6.08 -3.85 -6.60
CA GLU A 154 5.68 -2.47 -6.90
C GLU A 154 4.38 -2.08 -6.18
N TRP A 155 3.41 -3.00 -6.05
CA TRP A 155 2.21 -2.80 -5.25
C TRP A 155 2.49 -2.64 -3.75
N LEU A 156 3.59 -3.17 -3.24
CA LEU A 156 4.03 -2.93 -1.86
C LEU A 156 4.67 -1.56 -1.66
N VAL A 157 5.08 -0.88 -2.75
CA VAL A 157 5.74 0.44 -2.71
C VAL A 157 4.72 1.58 -2.79
N VAL A 158 3.56 1.37 -3.40
CA VAL A 158 2.49 2.38 -3.52
C VAL A 158 1.55 2.35 -2.34
#